data_bd86105beb2b7d418ef9a13e72861609
#
_entry.id   bd86105beb2b7d418ef9a13e72861609
#
_cell.length_a   1.000
_cell.length_b   1.000
_cell.length_c   1.000
_cell.angle_alpha   90.00
_cell.angle_beta   90.00
_cell.angle_gamma   90.00
#
_symmetry.space_group_name_H-M   'P 1'
#
loop_
_entity.id
_entity.type
_entity.pdbx_description
1 polymer ?
#
loop_
_entity_poly.entity_id
_entity_poly.type
_entity_poly.pdbx_seq_one_letter_code
_entity_poly.pdbx_strand_id
1 'polypeptide(L)'
;MEKSMKFVIKHEIRGRLHVHLIQKRMTFEEADTLQYYLSTNKYITSVKVYQRTCDVAVTYVGGRAEILKAFQRFAYSKVDVPDVFIQNSGRELNQEYWDKLVNKVVLRCGSKLFLPYPVRAVAATIKSVRYIWEGIKCLAHGKIEVPVLDGTAIGVSIFRGDFNTAGSVMFLLGIGEILEEWTHKKSVGDLARSLSLIHISEPTRRTPIS
;
A
#
# COMPACT_ATOMS: atom_id res chain seq x y z
N MET A 1 0.48 -10.82 35.17
CA MET A 1 -0.75 -9.99 35.10
C MET A 1 -0.81 -9.42 33.69
N GLU A 2 -1.70 -9.94 32.90
CA GLU A 2 -1.90 -9.53 31.52
C GLU A 2 -2.53 -8.15 31.47
N LYS A 3 -1.87 -7.20 30.87
CA LYS A 3 -2.29 -5.80 30.86
C LYS A 3 -3.44 -5.66 29.84
N SER A 4 -4.67 -5.56 30.30
CA SER A 4 -5.80 -5.27 29.40
C SER A 4 -5.50 -3.98 28.62
N MET A 5 -5.85 -3.96 27.35
CA MET A 5 -5.59 -2.82 26.49
C MET A 5 -6.31 -1.57 27.03
N LYS A 6 -5.55 -0.51 27.25
CA LYS A 6 -6.13 0.78 27.66
C LYS A 6 -6.46 1.60 26.42
N PHE A 7 -7.66 2.16 26.39
CA PHE A 7 -8.11 2.97 25.25
C PHE A 7 -9.01 4.12 25.72
N VAL A 8 -9.12 5.15 24.90
CA VAL A 8 -9.98 6.30 25.07
C VAL A 8 -10.87 6.46 23.83
N ILE A 9 -12.14 6.73 24.03
CA ILE A 9 -13.06 7.03 22.94
C ILE A 9 -12.85 8.48 22.53
N LYS A 10 -12.38 8.72 21.28
CA LYS A 10 -12.19 10.06 20.72
C LYS A 10 -13.48 10.63 20.16
N HIS A 11 -14.21 9.80 19.45
CA HIS A 11 -15.43 10.21 18.76
C HIS A 11 -16.37 9.03 18.62
N GLU A 12 -17.65 9.30 18.78
CA GLU A 12 -18.70 8.30 18.66
C GLU A 12 -19.89 8.89 17.90
N ILE A 13 -20.36 8.14 16.90
CA ILE A 13 -21.60 8.40 16.18
C ILE A 13 -22.37 7.08 16.16
N ARG A 14 -23.68 7.12 16.00
CA ARG A 14 -24.50 5.93 15.92
C ARG A 14 -23.97 4.95 14.86
N GLY A 15 -23.56 3.76 15.28
CA GLY A 15 -22.97 2.72 14.41
C GLY A 15 -21.49 2.90 14.07
N ARG A 16 -20.81 3.95 14.59
CA ARG A 16 -19.37 4.15 14.37
C ARG A 16 -18.67 4.65 15.61
N LEU A 17 -17.58 4.00 15.96
CA LEU A 17 -16.76 4.31 17.12
C LEU A 17 -15.32 4.60 16.68
N HIS A 18 -14.75 5.68 17.18
CA HIS A 18 -13.35 6.05 16.99
C HIS A 18 -12.63 6.01 18.32
N VAL A 19 -11.67 5.10 18.44
CA VAL A 19 -10.99 4.79 19.69
C VAL A 19 -9.50 5.09 19.53
N HIS A 20 -8.89 5.70 20.54
CA HIS A 20 -7.44 5.86 20.65
C HIS A 20 -6.87 4.86 21.64
N LEU A 21 -5.87 4.11 21.22
CA LEU A 21 -5.16 3.16 22.09
C LEU A 21 -4.04 3.86 22.83
N ILE A 22 -3.98 3.67 24.15
CA ILE A 22 -2.95 4.29 24.99
C ILE A 22 -1.66 3.47 24.89
N GLN A 23 -0.96 3.62 23.75
CA GLN A 23 0.37 3.05 23.53
C GLN A 23 1.23 4.02 22.74
N LYS A 24 2.55 4.00 22.98
CA LYS A 24 3.49 4.97 22.35
C LYS A 24 3.67 4.74 20.86
N ARG A 25 3.70 3.50 20.43
CA ARG A 25 3.87 3.07 19.03
C ARG A 25 3.11 1.75 18.84
N MET A 26 2.71 1.51 17.60
CA MET A 26 2.10 0.27 17.15
C MET A 26 2.93 -0.25 15.98
N THR A 27 3.30 -1.52 16.00
CA THR A 27 3.95 -2.18 14.85
C THR A 27 2.92 -2.50 13.77
N PHE A 28 3.37 -2.84 12.55
CA PHE A 28 2.47 -3.30 11.50
C PHE A 28 1.74 -4.57 11.92
N GLU A 29 2.48 -5.51 12.48
CA GLU A 29 1.98 -6.80 12.97
C GLU A 29 0.92 -6.63 14.08
N GLU A 30 1.17 -5.75 15.06
CA GLU A 30 0.19 -5.40 16.08
C GLU A 30 -1.08 -4.79 15.48
N ALA A 31 -0.94 -3.90 14.50
CA ALA A 31 -2.07 -3.28 13.83
C ALA A 31 -2.91 -4.30 13.05
N ASP A 32 -2.25 -5.26 12.40
CA ASP A 32 -2.90 -6.30 11.63
C ASP A 32 -3.57 -7.34 12.54
N THR A 33 -2.92 -7.72 13.63
CA THR A 33 -3.48 -8.59 14.67
C THR A 33 -4.76 -7.99 15.27
N LEU A 34 -4.72 -6.73 15.63
CA LEU A 34 -5.89 -6.02 16.15
C LEU A 34 -7.00 -5.91 15.10
N GLN A 35 -6.64 -5.60 13.86
CA GLN A 35 -7.61 -5.51 12.75
C GLN A 35 -8.27 -6.86 12.50
N TYR A 36 -7.49 -7.94 12.48
CA TYR A 36 -8.00 -9.30 12.31
C TYR A 36 -8.97 -9.67 13.43
N TYR A 37 -8.57 -9.51 14.68
CA TYR A 37 -9.40 -9.81 15.84
C TYR A 37 -10.74 -9.08 15.82
N LEU A 38 -10.71 -7.78 15.54
CA LEU A 38 -11.93 -6.99 15.48
C LEU A 38 -12.80 -7.36 14.27
N SER A 39 -12.20 -7.68 13.11
CA SER A 39 -12.96 -8.08 11.92
C SER A 39 -13.64 -9.44 12.04
N THR A 40 -13.14 -10.30 12.92
CA THR A 40 -13.75 -11.62 13.22
C THR A 40 -15.02 -11.48 14.09
N ASN A 41 -15.27 -10.32 14.67
CA ASN A 41 -16.45 -10.10 15.49
C ASN A 41 -17.69 -9.86 14.62
N LYS A 42 -18.72 -10.69 14.79
CA LYS A 42 -19.98 -10.65 14.01
C LYS A 42 -20.76 -9.34 14.06
N TYR A 43 -20.52 -8.51 15.06
CA TYR A 43 -21.17 -7.20 15.22
C TYR A 43 -20.42 -6.07 14.52
N ILE A 44 -19.22 -6.33 14.04
CA ILE A 44 -18.36 -5.34 13.38
C ILE A 44 -18.43 -5.52 11.88
N THR A 45 -18.85 -4.47 11.18
CA THR A 45 -18.96 -4.46 9.73
C THR A 45 -17.67 -4.00 9.04
N SER A 46 -16.94 -3.07 9.65
CA SER A 46 -15.69 -2.54 9.09
C SER A 46 -14.76 -2.07 10.20
N VAL A 47 -13.47 -2.36 10.03
CA VAL A 47 -12.40 -1.93 10.94
C VAL A 47 -11.29 -1.27 10.15
N LYS A 48 -10.85 -0.11 10.61
CA LYS A 48 -9.63 0.56 10.12
C LYS A 48 -8.73 0.89 11.30
N VAL A 49 -7.54 0.34 11.31
CA VAL A 49 -6.52 0.60 12.33
C VAL A 49 -5.48 1.55 11.74
N TYR A 50 -5.29 2.69 12.38
CA TYR A 50 -4.29 3.71 12.00
C TYR A 50 -3.05 3.55 12.89
N GLN A 51 -2.06 2.83 12.40
CA GLN A 51 -0.84 2.49 13.13
C GLN A 51 -0.09 3.72 13.66
N ARG A 52 0.05 4.77 12.83
CA ARG A 52 0.85 5.97 13.18
C ARG A 52 0.27 6.77 14.34
N THR A 53 -1.05 6.80 14.44
CA THR A 53 -1.78 7.55 15.49
C THR A 53 -2.31 6.65 16.59
N CYS A 54 -2.13 5.33 16.49
CA CYS A 54 -2.74 4.32 17.37
C CYS A 54 -4.24 4.46 17.51
N ASP A 55 -4.91 4.91 16.43
CA ASP A 55 -6.36 5.08 16.39
C ASP A 55 -7.03 3.90 15.68
N VAL A 56 -8.24 3.58 16.11
CA VAL A 56 -9.06 2.53 15.50
C VAL A 56 -10.45 3.08 15.21
N ALA A 57 -10.86 3.00 13.96
CA ALA A 57 -12.23 3.33 13.56
C ALA A 57 -12.99 2.03 13.29
N VAL A 58 -14.08 1.83 14.02
CA VAL A 58 -14.93 0.64 13.92
C VAL A 58 -16.33 1.08 13.51
N THR A 59 -16.86 0.44 12.45
CA THR A 59 -18.28 0.53 12.09
C THR A 59 -18.97 -0.76 12.55
N TYR A 60 -20.06 -0.65 13.25
CA TYR A 60 -20.74 -1.80 13.86
C TYR A 60 -22.26 -1.73 13.74
N VAL A 61 -22.88 -2.92 13.82
CA VAL A 61 -24.33 -3.08 13.86
C VAL A 61 -24.65 -3.83 15.16
N GLY A 62 -25.44 -3.20 16.05
CA GLY A 62 -25.82 -3.81 17.33
C GLY A 62 -25.44 -2.96 18.54
N GLY A 63 -25.25 -3.62 19.68
CA GLY A 63 -25.00 -2.96 20.95
C GLY A 63 -23.57 -2.45 21.13
N ARG A 64 -23.40 -1.17 21.46
CA ARG A 64 -22.12 -0.53 21.83
C ARG A 64 -21.33 -1.33 22.88
N ALA A 65 -22.05 -1.89 23.88
CA ALA A 65 -21.41 -2.62 24.97
C ALA A 65 -20.59 -3.83 24.52
N GLU A 66 -21.02 -4.53 23.46
CA GLU A 66 -20.30 -5.69 22.92
C GLU A 66 -18.98 -5.28 22.26
N ILE A 67 -18.98 -4.12 21.60
CA ILE A 67 -17.75 -3.60 20.97
C ILE A 67 -16.72 -3.18 22.03
N LEU A 68 -17.17 -2.50 23.09
CA LEU A 68 -16.27 -2.13 24.19
C LEU A 68 -15.72 -3.35 24.93
N LYS A 69 -16.52 -4.40 25.12
CA LYS A 69 -16.06 -5.67 25.68
C LYS A 69 -15.01 -6.33 24.77
N ALA A 70 -15.17 -6.26 23.44
CA ALA A 70 -14.19 -6.79 22.52
C ALA A 70 -12.84 -6.09 22.68
N PHE A 71 -12.80 -4.75 22.80
CA PHE A 71 -11.57 -4.03 23.09
C PHE A 71 -10.94 -4.37 24.45
N GLN A 72 -11.78 -4.55 25.50
CA GLN A 72 -11.29 -4.90 26.82
C GLN A 72 -10.71 -6.32 26.92
N ARG A 73 -11.24 -7.27 26.15
CA ARG A 73 -10.80 -8.67 26.12
C ARG A 73 -9.60 -8.89 25.20
N PHE A 74 -9.29 -7.92 24.38
CA PHE A 74 -8.18 -8.05 23.43
C PHE A 74 -6.82 -8.11 24.15
N ALA A 75 -6.02 -9.07 23.76
CA ALA A 75 -4.61 -9.16 24.13
C ALA A 75 -3.83 -9.73 22.92
N TYR A 76 -2.73 -9.10 22.55
CA TYR A 76 -1.93 -9.50 21.39
C TYR A 76 -1.44 -10.95 21.46
N SER A 77 -1.15 -11.43 22.68
CA SER A 77 -0.65 -12.79 22.91
C SER A 77 -1.69 -13.91 22.74
N LYS A 78 -2.97 -13.56 22.67
CA LYS A 78 -4.09 -14.51 22.61
C LYS A 78 -4.68 -14.72 21.23
N VAL A 79 -4.26 -13.90 20.28
CA VAL A 79 -4.81 -13.91 18.93
C VAL A 79 -3.82 -14.61 18.03
N ASP A 80 -4.19 -15.78 17.57
CA ASP A 80 -3.46 -16.51 16.53
C ASP A 80 -3.94 -15.98 15.17
N VAL A 81 -3.07 -15.24 14.50
CA VAL A 81 -3.38 -14.63 13.20
C VAL A 81 -2.73 -15.46 12.11
N PRO A 82 -3.48 -15.90 11.10
CA PRO A 82 -2.88 -16.62 9.98
C PRO A 82 -1.80 -15.76 9.30
N ASP A 83 -0.63 -16.35 9.03
CA ASP A 83 0.51 -15.68 8.39
C ASP A 83 0.11 -15.00 7.07
N VAL A 84 -0.80 -15.62 6.34
CA VAL A 84 -1.34 -15.08 5.08
C VAL A 84 -2.02 -13.72 5.29
N PHE A 85 -2.66 -13.50 6.44
CA PHE A 85 -3.32 -12.23 6.73
C PHE A 85 -2.30 -11.11 7.01
N ILE A 86 -1.23 -11.42 7.74
CA ILE A 86 -0.16 -10.47 8.06
C ILE A 86 0.62 -10.11 6.79
N GLN A 87 1.06 -11.11 6.02
CA GLN A 87 1.82 -10.92 4.78
C GLN A 87 1.06 -10.09 3.73
N ASN A 88 -0.27 -10.21 3.68
CA ASN A 88 -1.12 -9.51 2.73
C ASN A 88 -1.80 -8.27 3.33
N SER A 89 -1.32 -7.76 4.45
CA SER A 89 -1.93 -6.58 5.09
C SER A 89 -1.87 -5.32 4.22
N GLY A 90 -0.93 -5.26 3.31
CA GLY A 90 -0.70 -4.14 2.41
C GLY A 90 -0.13 -2.89 3.08
N ARG A 91 0.06 -2.90 4.42
CA ARG A 91 0.61 -1.74 5.15
C ARG A 91 2.08 -1.54 4.86
N GLU A 92 2.87 -2.61 4.97
CA GLU A 92 4.29 -2.61 4.65
C GLU A 92 4.50 -2.28 3.18
N LEU A 93 3.73 -2.91 2.29
CA LEU A 93 3.72 -2.62 0.87
C LEU A 93 3.45 -1.13 0.59
N ASN A 94 2.41 -0.56 1.19
CA ASN A 94 2.08 0.85 1.00
C ASN A 94 3.21 1.76 1.46
N GLN A 95 3.88 1.45 2.58
CA GLN A 95 5.00 2.25 3.07
C GLN A 95 6.20 2.14 2.15
N GLU A 96 6.56 0.94 1.70
CA GLU A 96 7.67 0.72 0.76
C GLU A 96 7.51 1.56 -0.52
N TYR A 97 6.32 1.51 -1.14
CA TYR A 97 6.07 2.27 -2.37
C TYR A 97 5.95 3.77 -2.12
N TRP A 98 5.42 4.19 -0.99
CA TRP A 98 5.42 5.59 -0.59
C TRP A 98 6.85 6.13 -0.44
N ASP A 99 7.72 5.37 0.21
CA ASP A 99 9.13 5.74 0.38
C ASP A 99 9.87 5.78 -0.97
N LYS A 100 9.60 4.83 -1.89
CA LYS A 100 10.12 4.86 -3.26
C LYS A 100 9.68 6.13 -4.01
N LEU A 101 8.39 6.50 -3.92
CA LEU A 101 7.86 7.70 -4.55
C LEU A 101 8.49 8.96 -3.97
N VAL A 102 8.52 9.09 -2.65
CA VAL A 102 9.12 10.24 -1.97
C VAL A 102 10.59 10.38 -2.32
N ASN A 103 11.37 9.30 -2.27
CA ASN A 103 12.78 9.32 -2.65
C ASN A 103 12.97 9.75 -4.10
N LYS A 104 12.14 9.28 -5.04
CA LYS A 104 12.22 9.68 -6.45
C LYS A 104 11.93 11.17 -6.64
N VAL A 105 10.93 11.71 -5.92
CA VAL A 105 10.59 13.14 -5.95
C VAL A 105 11.70 13.97 -5.31
N VAL A 106 12.20 13.59 -4.13
CA VAL A 106 13.28 14.29 -3.43
C VAL A 106 14.56 14.32 -4.27
N LEU A 107 14.95 13.19 -4.87
CA LEU A 107 16.10 13.13 -5.76
C LEU A 107 15.93 14.02 -7.00
N ARG A 108 14.72 14.10 -7.55
CA ARG A 108 14.41 14.99 -8.68
C ARG A 108 14.51 16.46 -8.30
N CYS A 109 13.90 16.84 -7.18
CA CYS A 109 13.96 18.21 -6.66
C CYS A 109 15.39 18.58 -6.27
N GLY A 110 16.10 17.70 -5.57
CA GLY A 110 17.50 17.90 -5.19
C GLY A 110 18.42 18.04 -6.39
N SER A 111 18.27 17.17 -7.38
CA SER A 111 19.08 17.25 -8.62
C SER A 111 18.81 18.54 -9.41
N LYS A 112 17.57 19.04 -9.39
CA LYS A 112 17.23 20.29 -10.06
C LYS A 112 17.78 21.53 -9.34
N LEU A 113 17.90 21.44 -8.00
CA LEU A 113 18.35 22.57 -7.17
C LEU A 113 19.88 22.63 -7.02
N PHE A 114 20.53 21.47 -6.82
CA PHE A 114 21.95 21.40 -6.47
C PHE A 114 22.87 21.07 -7.65
N LEU A 115 22.39 20.40 -8.71
CA LEU A 115 23.24 20.02 -9.84
C LEU A 115 23.24 21.10 -10.93
N PRO A 116 24.42 21.51 -11.42
CA PRO A 116 24.54 22.40 -12.57
C PRO A 116 23.97 21.74 -13.83
N TYR A 117 23.50 22.57 -14.75
CA TYR A 117 22.85 22.12 -15.97
C TYR A 117 23.62 21.06 -16.78
N PRO A 118 24.97 21.20 -17.01
CA PRO A 118 25.70 20.20 -17.83
C PRO A 118 25.71 18.82 -17.17
N VAL A 119 25.80 18.73 -15.86
CA VAL A 119 25.76 17.43 -15.16
C VAL A 119 24.40 16.78 -15.30
N ARG A 120 23.32 17.57 -15.23
CA ARG A 120 21.96 17.07 -15.44
C ARG A 120 21.75 16.59 -16.88
N ALA A 121 22.32 17.31 -17.86
CA ALA A 121 22.23 16.92 -19.25
C ALA A 121 22.91 15.55 -19.50
N VAL A 122 24.12 15.37 -19.00
CA VAL A 122 24.83 14.08 -19.08
C VAL A 122 24.05 12.96 -18.39
N ALA A 123 23.56 13.20 -17.18
CA ALA A 123 22.76 12.22 -16.45
C ALA A 123 21.44 11.85 -17.17
N ALA A 124 20.79 12.84 -17.80
CA ALA A 124 19.59 12.61 -18.59
C ALA A 124 19.89 11.76 -19.84
N THR A 125 20.99 12.06 -20.54
CA THR A 125 21.43 11.29 -21.73
C THR A 125 21.72 9.84 -21.35
N ILE A 126 22.46 9.59 -20.26
CA ILE A 126 22.75 8.22 -19.82
C ILE A 126 21.46 7.46 -19.46
N LYS A 127 20.54 8.09 -18.74
CA LYS A 127 19.26 7.46 -18.37
C LYS A 127 18.35 7.21 -19.58
N SER A 128 18.41 8.04 -20.61
CA SER A 128 17.58 7.89 -21.80
C SER A 128 17.91 6.66 -22.64
N VAL A 129 19.15 6.18 -22.57
CA VAL A 129 19.60 4.99 -23.31
C VAL A 129 18.70 3.78 -23.03
N ARG A 130 18.29 3.59 -21.78
CA ARG A 130 17.39 2.49 -21.42
C ARG A 130 16.05 2.60 -22.15
N TYR A 131 15.40 3.76 -22.10
CA TYR A 131 14.08 3.96 -22.71
C TYR A 131 14.13 3.88 -24.24
N ILE A 132 15.16 4.46 -24.85
CA ILE A 132 15.38 4.38 -26.30
C ILE A 132 15.61 2.93 -26.72
N TRP A 133 16.39 2.17 -25.94
CA TRP A 133 16.67 0.77 -26.23
C TRP A 133 15.42 -0.11 -26.11
N GLU A 134 14.60 0.12 -25.10
CA GLU A 134 13.31 -0.57 -24.92
C GLU A 134 12.35 -0.26 -26.09
N GLY A 135 12.30 0.98 -26.55
CA GLY A 135 11.54 1.38 -27.73
C GLY A 135 12.01 0.70 -29.02
N ILE A 136 13.34 0.65 -29.25
CA ILE A 136 13.94 -0.01 -30.41
C ILE A 136 13.65 -1.52 -30.39
N LYS A 137 13.79 -2.17 -29.23
CA LYS A 137 13.45 -3.60 -29.10
C LYS A 137 12.00 -3.88 -29.45
N CYS A 138 11.08 -3.08 -28.94
CA CYS A 138 9.66 -3.22 -29.21
C CYS A 138 9.37 -3.11 -30.71
N LEU A 139 9.97 -2.12 -31.37
CA LEU A 139 9.85 -1.90 -32.81
C LEU A 139 10.45 -3.05 -33.62
N ALA A 140 11.61 -3.58 -33.20
CA ALA A 140 12.27 -4.72 -33.86
C ALA A 140 11.44 -6.01 -33.81
N HIS A 141 10.54 -6.15 -32.80
CA HIS A 141 9.58 -7.27 -32.73
C HIS A 141 8.28 -7.01 -33.50
N GLY A 142 8.23 -5.92 -34.29
CA GLY A 142 7.06 -5.57 -35.10
C GLY A 142 5.86 -5.08 -34.31
N LYS A 143 6.05 -4.68 -33.03
CA LYS A 143 4.97 -4.18 -32.18
C LYS A 143 5.14 -2.69 -31.96
N ILE A 144 4.04 -1.95 -32.10
CA ILE A 144 3.98 -0.52 -31.78
C ILE A 144 3.22 -0.39 -30.46
N GLU A 145 3.98 -0.38 -29.38
CA GLU A 145 3.47 -0.28 -28.01
C GLU A 145 4.01 1.01 -27.33
N VAL A 146 3.56 1.29 -26.11
CA VAL A 146 3.94 2.48 -25.34
C VAL A 146 5.45 2.75 -25.28
N PRO A 147 6.35 1.74 -25.11
CA PRO A 147 7.80 1.97 -25.10
C PRO A 147 8.37 2.62 -26.37
N VAL A 148 7.73 2.42 -27.53
CA VAL A 148 8.15 3.07 -28.78
C VAL A 148 7.85 4.57 -28.73
N LEU A 149 6.67 4.93 -28.23
CA LEU A 149 6.27 6.33 -28.05
C LEU A 149 7.18 7.05 -27.05
N ASP A 150 7.45 6.42 -25.92
CA ASP A 150 8.30 6.95 -24.86
C ASP A 150 9.74 7.14 -25.34
N GLY A 151 10.30 6.12 -25.99
CA GLY A 151 11.64 6.16 -26.57
C GLY A 151 11.79 7.25 -27.64
N THR A 152 10.78 7.43 -28.50
CA THR A 152 10.78 8.49 -29.52
C THR A 152 10.66 9.88 -28.89
N ALA A 153 9.76 10.09 -27.94
CA ALA A 153 9.59 11.37 -27.25
C ALA A 153 10.87 11.81 -26.53
N ILE A 154 11.50 10.87 -25.79
CA ILE A 154 12.76 11.11 -25.09
C ILE A 154 13.89 11.36 -26.10
N GLY A 155 14.00 10.53 -27.13
CA GLY A 155 15.03 10.64 -28.17
C GLY A 155 15.00 11.99 -28.91
N VAL A 156 13.80 12.42 -29.32
CA VAL A 156 13.62 13.73 -29.98
C VAL A 156 13.95 14.87 -29.02
N SER A 157 13.56 14.78 -27.74
CA SER A 157 13.88 15.83 -26.75
C SER A 157 15.40 15.97 -26.54
N ILE A 158 16.11 14.85 -26.46
CA ILE A 158 17.59 14.86 -26.36
C ILE A 158 18.24 15.39 -27.62
N PHE A 159 17.78 14.97 -28.79
CA PHE A 159 18.30 15.45 -30.09
C PHE A 159 18.16 16.97 -30.24
N ARG A 160 17.08 17.54 -29.74
CA ARG A 160 16.85 19.00 -29.69
C ARG A 160 17.64 19.72 -28.60
N GLY A 161 18.40 19.00 -27.76
CA GLY A 161 19.12 19.57 -26.62
C GLY A 161 18.22 19.95 -25.43
N ASP A 162 16.95 19.56 -25.44
CA ASP A 162 16.01 19.83 -24.35
C ASP A 162 16.04 18.71 -23.29
N PHE A 163 17.14 18.69 -22.55
CA PHE A 163 17.36 17.72 -21.47
C PHE A 163 16.39 17.89 -20.29
N ASN A 164 15.79 19.07 -20.13
CA ASN A 164 14.81 19.30 -19.07
C ASN A 164 13.50 18.56 -19.38
N THR A 165 13.02 18.65 -20.62
CA THR A 165 11.82 17.94 -21.07
C THR A 165 12.07 16.43 -21.05
N ALA A 166 13.18 15.94 -21.62
CA ALA A 166 13.56 14.52 -21.56
C ALA A 166 13.58 14.01 -20.11
N GLY A 167 14.23 14.75 -19.22
CA GLY A 167 14.28 14.39 -17.80
C GLY A 167 12.93 14.42 -17.10
N SER A 168 12.01 15.28 -17.51
CA SER A 168 10.65 15.35 -16.94
C SER A 168 9.79 14.19 -17.42
N VAL A 169 9.87 13.84 -18.70
CA VAL A 169 9.20 12.65 -19.25
C VAL A 169 9.68 11.39 -18.55
N MET A 170 11.00 11.16 -18.47
CA MET A 170 11.57 9.99 -17.77
C MET A 170 11.18 9.93 -16.29
N PHE A 171 11.03 11.08 -15.64
CA PHE A 171 10.58 11.15 -14.25
C PHE A 171 9.12 10.71 -14.13
N LEU A 172 8.22 11.20 -14.99
CA LEU A 172 6.81 10.82 -15.00
C LEU A 172 6.62 9.33 -15.30
N LEU A 173 7.33 8.82 -16.31
CA LEU A 173 7.32 7.39 -16.63
C LEU A 173 7.73 6.54 -15.43
N GLY A 174 8.82 6.91 -14.80
CA GLY A 174 9.28 6.16 -13.65
C GLY A 174 8.40 6.31 -12.38
N ILE A 175 7.55 7.33 -12.26
CA ILE A 175 6.47 7.37 -11.27
C ILE A 175 5.37 6.40 -11.70
N GLY A 176 5.00 6.39 -12.98
CA GLY A 176 4.03 5.46 -13.55
C GLY A 176 4.39 4.00 -13.27
N GLU A 177 5.63 3.59 -13.55
CA GLU A 177 6.14 2.25 -13.25
C GLU A 177 5.96 1.86 -11.76
N ILE A 178 6.29 2.78 -10.84
CA ILE A 178 6.12 2.53 -9.40
C ILE A 178 4.65 2.36 -9.02
N LEU A 179 3.77 3.20 -9.57
CA LEU A 179 2.34 3.15 -9.28
C LEU A 179 1.69 1.88 -9.87
N GLU A 180 2.10 1.48 -11.07
CA GLU A 180 1.64 0.26 -11.72
C GLU A 180 2.02 -0.97 -10.91
N GLU A 181 3.31 -1.08 -10.54
CA GLU A 181 3.79 -2.19 -9.72
C GLU A 181 3.08 -2.23 -8.36
N TRP A 182 2.89 -1.07 -7.71
CA TRP A 182 2.16 -0.98 -6.46
C TRP A 182 0.71 -1.44 -6.60
N THR A 183 0.01 -0.95 -7.62
CA THR A 183 -1.39 -1.30 -7.87
C THR A 183 -1.53 -2.80 -8.14
N HIS A 184 -0.64 -3.37 -8.95
CA HIS A 184 -0.63 -4.79 -9.24
C HIS A 184 -0.44 -5.63 -7.97
N LYS A 185 0.62 -5.36 -7.19
CA LYS A 185 0.89 -6.09 -5.94
C LYS A 185 -0.23 -5.94 -4.92
N LYS A 186 -0.79 -4.74 -4.81
CA LYS A 186 -1.91 -4.49 -3.90
C LYS A 186 -3.16 -5.28 -4.32
N SER A 187 -3.49 -5.29 -5.61
CA SER A 187 -4.66 -6.05 -6.11
C SER A 187 -4.52 -7.54 -5.87
N VAL A 188 -3.32 -8.11 -6.08
CA VAL A 188 -3.05 -9.52 -5.79
C VAL A 188 -3.16 -9.80 -4.29
N GLY A 189 -2.62 -8.94 -3.44
CA GLY A 189 -2.72 -9.06 -1.98
C GLY A 189 -4.15 -8.96 -1.45
N ASP A 190 -4.94 -8.02 -1.97
CA ASP A 190 -6.35 -7.84 -1.57
C ASP A 190 -7.20 -9.06 -2.01
N LEU A 191 -6.91 -9.63 -3.19
CA LEU A 191 -7.57 -10.85 -3.67
C LEU A 191 -7.23 -12.06 -2.79
N ALA A 192 -5.95 -12.26 -2.47
CA ALA A 192 -5.51 -13.32 -1.59
C ALA A 192 -6.15 -13.24 -0.20
N ARG A 193 -6.23 -12.02 0.35
CA ARG A 193 -6.91 -11.77 1.63
C ARG A 193 -8.40 -12.09 1.57
N SER A 194 -9.09 -11.70 0.51
CA SER A 194 -10.52 -11.97 0.34
C SER A 194 -10.80 -13.46 0.24
N LEU A 195 -9.98 -14.21 -0.50
CA LEU A 195 -10.10 -15.66 -0.63
C LEU A 195 -9.83 -16.37 0.71
N SER A 196 -8.83 -15.92 1.47
CA SER A 196 -8.52 -16.45 2.80
C SER A 196 -9.69 -16.28 3.78
N LEU A 197 -10.37 -15.13 3.77
CA LEU A 197 -11.53 -14.88 4.63
C LEU A 197 -12.74 -15.74 4.24
N ILE A 198 -12.95 -15.99 2.94
CA ILE A 198 -14.03 -16.85 2.46
C ILE A 198 -13.82 -18.29 2.91
N HIS A 199 -12.58 -18.79 2.86
CA HIS A 199 -12.25 -20.17 3.28
C HIS A 199 -12.46 -20.40 4.79
N ILE A 200 -12.28 -19.37 5.60
CA ILE A 200 -12.51 -19.43 7.06
C ILE A 200 -14.01 -19.37 7.39
N SER A 201 -14.83 -18.73 6.55
CA SER A 201 -16.26 -18.53 6.80
C SER A 201 -17.16 -19.61 6.20
N GLU A 202 -16.63 -20.57 5.45
CA GLU A 202 -17.41 -21.72 4.95
C GLU A 202 -17.38 -22.86 5.98
N PRO A 203 -18.41 -22.99 6.86
CA PRO A 203 -18.55 -24.18 7.66
C PRO A 203 -18.88 -25.33 6.68
N THR A 204 -18.06 -26.35 6.70
CA THR A 204 -18.26 -27.62 5.98
C THR A 204 -19.72 -28.03 5.95
N ARG A 205 -20.42 -27.70 4.88
CA ARG A 205 -21.74 -28.23 4.58
C ARG A 205 -21.53 -29.66 4.05
N ARG A 206 -21.20 -30.57 4.96
CA ARG A 206 -21.36 -32.00 4.71
C ARG A 206 -22.85 -32.27 4.67
N THR A 207 -23.41 -32.36 3.49
CA THR A 207 -24.70 -33.03 3.31
C THR A 207 -24.47 -34.51 3.59
N PRO A 208 -25.17 -35.14 4.53
CA PRO A 208 -25.18 -36.58 4.64
C PRO A 208 -25.97 -37.11 3.43
N ILE A 209 -25.33 -37.90 2.62
CA ILE A 209 -25.96 -38.71 1.58
C ILE A 209 -26.62 -39.89 2.32
N SER A 210 -27.94 -39.92 2.31
CA SER A 210 -28.75 -41.07 2.71
C SER A 210 -28.77 -42.06 1.60
#